data_0c55103473c11342b3e517d4c34ea100
#
_entry.id   0c55103473c11342b3e517d4c34ea100
#
_cell.length_a   1.000
_cell.length_b   1.000
_cell.length_c   1.000
_cell.angle_alpha   90.00
_cell.angle_beta   90.00
_cell.angle_gamma   90.00
#
_symmetry.space_group_name_H-M   'P 1'
#
loop_
_entity.id
_entity.type
_entity.pdbx_description
1 polymer ?
#
loop_
_entity_poly.entity_id
_entity_poly.type
_entity_poly.pdbx_seq_one_letter_code
_entity_poly.pdbx_strand_id
1 'polypeptide(L)'
;YIDAKLIDFVDPEQLEWLKEDLKSTDKKCVLFSHQSIDTEMNNGDAVRRILESENERVGFKKVVIAFSGHNHSNYTKQINGIAYMQINSASYVWIGQPTQTEKRYPKEINDKYNLLRNSIPYDKPLYAIVTMDENEVKVQGSDAEFVSPTPKDLNLPDSLGGLPLVFSISDVVIPID
;
A
#
# COMPACT_ATOMS: atom_id res chain seq x y z
N TYR A 1 -12.79 -21.44 7.27
CA TYR A 1 -13.10 -21.02 5.90
C TYR A 1 -13.53 -19.56 5.94
N ILE A 2 -12.63 -18.66 5.55
CA ILE A 2 -12.98 -17.25 5.33
C ILE A 2 -13.68 -17.19 3.97
N ASP A 3 -14.89 -16.62 3.93
CA ASP A 3 -15.57 -16.38 2.66
C ASP A 3 -14.71 -15.45 1.81
N ALA A 4 -14.30 -15.88 0.63
CA ALA A 4 -13.45 -15.10 -0.28
C ALA A 4 -14.03 -13.71 -0.62
N LYS A 5 -15.34 -13.52 -0.45
CA LYS A 5 -16.00 -12.22 -0.61
C LYS A 5 -15.75 -11.23 0.53
N LEU A 6 -15.21 -11.69 1.66
CA LEU A 6 -14.93 -10.88 2.85
C LEU A 6 -13.44 -10.55 3.02
N ILE A 7 -12.55 -11.06 2.14
CA ILE A 7 -11.10 -10.83 2.26
C ILE A 7 -10.76 -9.33 2.14
N ASP A 8 -11.51 -8.60 1.31
CA ASP A 8 -11.30 -7.17 1.05
C ASP A 8 -12.32 -6.29 1.79
N PHE A 9 -12.75 -6.72 2.98
CA PHE A 9 -13.82 -6.08 3.72
C PHE A 9 -13.50 -5.99 5.21
N VAL A 10 -13.64 -4.80 5.78
CA VAL A 10 -13.54 -4.58 7.24
C VAL A 10 -14.90 -4.89 7.85
N ASP A 11 -14.96 -5.88 8.75
CA ASP A 11 -16.22 -6.28 9.38
C ASP A 11 -16.75 -5.21 10.36
N PRO A 12 -18.04 -5.28 10.74
CA PRO A 12 -18.64 -4.30 11.63
C PRO A 12 -18.00 -4.22 13.01
N GLU A 13 -17.52 -5.33 13.55
CA GLU A 13 -16.83 -5.38 14.85
C GLU A 13 -15.50 -4.63 14.78
N GLN A 14 -14.74 -4.82 13.70
CA GLN A 14 -13.48 -4.12 13.48
C GLN A 14 -13.69 -2.61 13.21
N LEU A 15 -14.77 -2.23 12.52
CA LEU A 15 -15.13 -0.82 12.36
C LEU A 15 -15.49 -0.16 13.69
N GLU A 16 -16.20 -0.86 14.57
CA GLU A 16 -16.54 -0.34 15.90
C GLU A 16 -15.29 -0.26 16.79
N TRP A 17 -14.44 -1.31 16.77
CA TRP A 17 -13.15 -1.26 17.45
C TRP A 17 -12.32 -0.05 17.02
N LEU A 18 -12.23 0.22 15.71
CA LEU A 18 -11.46 1.37 15.19
C LEU A 18 -11.98 2.71 15.74
N LYS A 19 -13.30 2.89 15.82
CA LYS A 19 -13.89 4.09 16.42
C LYS A 19 -13.52 4.27 17.89
N GLU A 20 -13.62 3.19 18.66
CA GLU A 20 -13.32 3.23 20.10
C GLU A 20 -11.81 3.41 20.34
N ASP A 21 -10.96 2.75 19.55
CA ASP A 21 -9.51 2.91 19.63
C ASP A 21 -9.09 4.35 19.34
N LEU A 22 -9.62 4.95 18.27
CA LEU A 22 -9.36 6.35 17.96
C LEU A 22 -9.81 7.29 19.07
N LYS A 23 -10.95 7.05 19.72
CA LYS A 23 -11.43 7.87 20.84
C LYS A 23 -10.60 7.70 22.12
N SER A 24 -9.91 6.58 22.27
CA SER A 24 -9.18 6.22 23.50
C SER A 24 -7.92 7.06 23.76
N THR A 25 -7.49 7.85 22.79
CA THR A 25 -6.26 8.66 22.87
C THR A 25 -6.46 10.06 22.29
N ASP A 26 -5.71 11.04 22.77
CA ASP A 26 -5.63 12.39 22.19
C ASP A 26 -4.38 12.59 21.31
N LYS A 27 -3.62 11.52 21.08
CA LYS A 27 -2.40 11.58 20.27
C LYS A 27 -2.73 11.55 18.78
N LYS A 28 -1.78 12.02 17.95
CA LYS A 28 -1.79 11.79 16.51
C LYS A 28 -1.79 10.28 16.22
N CYS A 29 -2.58 9.87 15.24
CA CYS A 29 -2.75 8.46 14.87
C CYS A 29 -2.26 8.21 13.45
N VAL A 30 -1.59 7.08 13.28
CA VAL A 30 -1.17 6.54 11.99
C VAL A 30 -1.80 5.16 11.82
N LEU A 31 -2.40 4.90 10.68
CA LEU A 31 -3.01 3.61 10.38
C LEU A 31 -2.09 2.76 9.51
N PHE A 32 -2.18 1.45 9.72
CA PHE A 32 -1.58 0.45 8.85
C PHE A 32 -2.63 -0.58 8.45
N SER A 33 -2.75 -0.83 7.16
CA SER A 33 -3.61 -1.89 6.61
C SER A 33 -2.86 -2.64 5.53
N HIS A 34 -3.21 -3.91 5.29
CA HIS A 34 -2.60 -4.63 4.18
C HIS A 34 -3.13 -4.09 2.84
N GLN A 35 -4.45 -4.06 2.68
CA GLN A 35 -5.10 -3.50 1.49
C GLN A 35 -5.31 -2.00 1.63
N SER A 36 -5.29 -1.30 0.51
CA SER A 36 -5.47 0.15 0.51
C SER A 36 -6.93 0.54 0.81
N ILE A 37 -7.08 1.42 1.78
CA ILE A 37 -8.39 1.94 2.20
C ILE A 37 -9.01 2.83 1.12
N ASP A 38 -8.18 3.45 0.29
CA ASP A 38 -8.61 4.41 -0.73
C ASP A 38 -9.01 3.77 -2.06
N THR A 39 -8.58 2.54 -2.37
CA THR A 39 -8.80 1.92 -3.70
C THR A 39 -9.26 0.48 -3.70
N GLU A 40 -8.84 -0.35 -2.74
CA GLU A 40 -9.03 -1.81 -2.84
C GLU A 40 -10.07 -2.36 -1.88
N MET A 41 -10.11 -1.79 -0.70
CA MET A 41 -11.04 -2.24 0.34
C MET A 41 -12.48 -1.96 -0.09
N ASN A 42 -13.33 -2.98 -0.19
CA ASN A 42 -14.71 -2.87 -0.67
C ASN A 42 -15.58 -1.91 0.15
N ASN A 43 -15.31 -1.76 1.44
CA ASN A 43 -15.94 -0.76 2.30
C ASN A 43 -14.95 0.28 2.84
N GLY A 44 -13.91 0.57 2.10
CA GLY A 44 -12.89 1.57 2.45
C GLY A 44 -13.47 2.96 2.71
N ASP A 45 -14.58 3.30 2.04
CA ASP A 45 -15.34 4.53 2.30
C ASP A 45 -15.95 4.58 3.71
N ALA A 46 -16.35 3.45 4.29
CA ALA A 46 -16.81 3.38 5.67
C ALA A 46 -15.65 3.61 6.66
N VAL A 47 -14.48 3.03 6.38
CA VAL A 47 -13.27 3.30 7.16
C VAL A 47 -12.90 4.78 7.06
N ARG A 48 -12.82 5.35 5.86
CA ARG A 48 -12.48 6.78 5.68
C ARG A 48 -13.42 7.70 6.44
N ARG A 49 -14.74 7.46 6.40
CA ARG A 49 -15.70 8.24 7.18
C ARG A 49 -15.43 8.21 8.69
N ILE A 50 -14.97 7.08 9.23
CA ILE A 50 -14.60 6.99 10.65
C ILE A 50 -13.40 7.90 10.93
N LEU A 51 -12.36 7.83 10.10
CA LEU A 51 -11.15 8.63 10.26
C LEU A 51 -11.43 10.14 10.14
N GLU A 52 -12.19 10.52 9.13
CA GLU A 52 -12.60 11.89 8.86
C GLU A 52 -13.48 12.45 9.99
N SER A 53 -14.49 11.69 10.42
CA SER A 53 -15.37 12.09 11.55
C SER A 53 -14.61 12.26 12.86
N GLU A 54 -13.55 11.47 13.09
CA GLU A 54 -12.73 11.64 14.28
C GLU A 54 -11.91 12.95 14.20
N ASN A 55 -11.34 13.28 13.06
CA ASN A 55 -10.64 14.56 12.85
C ASN A 55 -11.60 15.75 13.02
N GLU A 56 -12.82 15.66 12.49
CA GLU A 56 -13.85 16.67 12.67
C GLU A 56 -14.26 16.81 14.15
N ARG A 57 -14.47 15.70 14.86
CA ARG A 57 -14.86 15.66 16.27
C ARG A 57 -13.88 16.37 17.18
N VAL A 58 -12.57 16.16 16.94
CA VAL A 58 -11.52 16.77 17.77
C VAL A 58 -11.08 18.15 17.29
N GLY A 59 -11.42 18.54 16.06
CA GLY A 59 -11.09 19.84 15.48
C GLY A 59 -9.64 20.02 15.06
N PHE A 60 -8.89 18.91 14.92
CA PHE A 60 -7.53 18.90 14.40
C PHE A 60 -7.22 17.60 13.66
N LYS A 61 -6.16 17.59 12.83
CA LYS A 61 -5.71 16.37 12.13
C LYS A 61 -5.13 15.35 13.12
N LYS A 62 -5.97 14.56 13.75
CA LYS A 62 -5.59 13.47 14.64
C LYS A 62 -5.12 12.26 13.84
N VAL A 63 -5.91 11.83 12.86
CA VAL A 63 -5.50 10.82 11.88
C VAL A 63 -4.82 11.54 10.73
N VAL A 64 -3.54 11.28 10.53
CA VAL A 64 -2.68 12.03 9.61
C VAL A 64 -2.44 11.26 8.33
N ILE A 65 -2.14 9.96 8.45
CA ILE A 65 -1.77 9.09 7.34
C ILE A 65 -2.21 7.65 7.58
N ALA A 66 -2.62 6.99 6.50
CA ALA A 66 -2.83 5.55 6.43
C ALA A 66 -1.85 4.95 5.42
N PHE A 67 -1.02 4.02 5.90
CA PHE A 67 -0.12 3.22 5.07
C PHE A 67 -0.78 1.91 4.67
N SER A 68 -0.55 1.49 3.44
CA SER A 68 -1.00 0.20 2.91
C SER A 68 0.04 -0.45 2.01
N GLY A 69 -0.16 -1.72 1.70
CA GLY A 69 0.65 -2.51 0.77
C GLY A 69 -0.21 -3.17 -0.31
N HIS A 70 -0.10 -4.48 -0.48
CA HIS A 70 -0.87 -5.37 -1.35
C HIS A 70 -0.55 -5.24 -2.86
N ASN A 71 -0.76 -4.09 -3.47
CA ASN A 71 -0.62 -3.90 -4.93
C ASN A 71 0.82 -3.88 -5.44
N HIS A 72 1.82 -3.95 -4.55
CA HIS A 72 3.24 -3.84 -4.93
C HIS A 72 3.49 -2.62 -5.83
N SER A 73 2.92 -1.50 -5.46
CA SER A 73 3.01 -0.21 -6.15
C SER A 73 3.33 0.89 -5.16
N ASN A 74 3.63 2.07 -5.66
CA ASN A 74 3.98 3.22 -4.85
C ASN A 74 3.19 4.44 -5.31
N TYR A 75 2.35 4.95 -4.42
CA TYR A 75 1.64 6.23 -4.63
C TYR A 75 1.25 6.87 -3.30
N THR A 76 0.94 8.16 -3.34
CA THR A 76 0.35 8.91 -2.22
C THR A 76 -0.81 9.74 -2.73
N LYS A 77 -1.93 9.74 -2.00
CA LYS A 77 -3.10 10.56 -2.26
C LYS A 77 -3.50 11.30 -0.99
N GLN A 78 -4.07 12.49 -1.17
CA GLN A 78 -4.73 13.24 -0.11
C GLN A 78 -6.25 13.15 -0.32
N ILE A 79 -7.00 12.71 0.69
CA ILE A 79 -8.45 12.67 0.67
C ILE A 79 -8.95 13.26 1.98
N ASN A 80 -9.70 14.36 1.92
CA ASN A 80 -10.29 15.05 3.07
C ASN A 80 -9.27 15.31 4.22
N GLY A 81 -8.05 15.74 3.85
CA GLY A 81 -7.00 16.08 4.80
C GLY A 81 -6.18 14.91 5.36
N ILE A 82 -6.52 13.67 5.02
CA ILE A 82 -5.78 12.46 5.42
C ILE A 82 -4.96 11.95 4.23
N ALA A 83 -3.68 11.62 4.46
CA ALA A 83 -2.83 11.01 3.45
C ALA A 83 -3.06 9.49 3.41
N TYR A 84 -3.13 8.93 2.20
CA TYR A 84 -3.16 7.49 1.94
C TYR A 84 -1.95 7.14 1.10
N MET A 85 -1.02 6.40 1.68
CA MET A 85 0.23 6.03 1.03
C MET A 85 0.34 4.52 0.86
N GLN A 86 0.42 4.11 -0.39
CA GLN A 86 0.77 2.74 -0.75
C GLN A 86 2.28 2.57 -0.73
N ILE A 87 2.76 1.65 0.10
CA ILE A 87 4.19 1.27 0.17
C ILE A 87 4.42 0.08 -0.75
N ASN A 88 5.42 0.22 -1.62
CA ASN A 88 5.80 -0.83 -2.53
C ASN A 88 6.33 -2.07 -1.78
N SER A 89 6.24 -3.23 -2.42
CA SER A 89 6.80 -4.49 -1.89
C SER A 89 8.31 -4.38 -1.66
N ALA A 90 8.80 -5.04 -0.63
CA ALA A 90 10.23 -5.06 -0.33
C ALA A 90 11.08 -5.80 -1.37
N SER A 91 10.50 -6.68 -2.19
CA SER A 91 11.31 -7.65 -2.96
C SER A 91 10.93 -7.82 -4.42
N TYR A 92 9.72 -7.46 -4.85
CA TYR A 92 9.28 -7.64 -6.24
C TYR A 92 8.04 -6.82 -6.58
N VAL A 93 7.86 -6.50 -7.87
CA VAL A 93 6.59 -5.99 -8.39
C VAL A 93 5.73 -7.16 -8.85
N TRP A 94 4.41 -7.06 -8.62
CA TRP A 94 3.44 -8.03 -9.10
C TRP A 94 2.91 -7.64 -10.47
N ILE A 95 3.08 -8.52 -11.47
CA ILE A 95 2.62 -8.27 -12.84
C ILE A 95 1.32 -9.02 -13.18
N GLY A 96 1.02 -10.12 -12.47
CA GLY A 96 -0.23 -10.86 -12.60
C GLY A 96 -0.54 -11.42 -14.00
N GLN A 97 -1.78 -11.82 -14.20
CA GLN A 97 -2.35 -12.21 -15.48
C GLN A 97 -2.82 -10.94 -16.24
N PRO A 98 -2.70 -10.85 -17.60
CA PRO A 98 -2.12 -11.84 -18.53
C PRO A 98 -0.61 -11.65 -18.76
N THR A 99 0.07 -10.81 -17.99
CA THR A 99 1.45 -10.37 -18.23
C THR A 99 2.52 -11.29 -17.61
N GLN A 100 2.12 -12.40 -17.02
CA GLN A 100 3.01 -13.38 -16.40
C GLN A 100 4.09 -13.88 -17.38
N THR A 101 5.27 -14.22 -16.83
CA THR A 101 6.41 -14.73 -17.61
C THR A 101 6.99 -16.01 -17.02
N GLU A 102 7.28 -16.98 -17.87
CA GLU A 102 8.04 -18.20 -17.51
C GLU A 102 9.53 -18.11 -17.88
N LYS A 103 9.96 -16.98 -18.46
CA LYS A 103 11.32 -16.82 -18.99
C LYS A 103 12.40 -16.66 -17.91
N ARG A 104 12.00 -16.34 -16.66
CA ARG A 104 12.92 -16.01 -15.57
C ARG A 104 13.54 -17.24 -14.91
N TYR A 105 12.77 -18.29 -14.74
CA TYR A 105 13.19 -19.47 -13.99
C TYR A 105 13.04 -20.74 -14.84
N PRO A 106 13.87 -21.79 -14.57
CA PRO A 106 13.69 -23.10 -15.18
C PRO A 106 12.27 -23.63 -14.96
N LYS A 107 11.82 -24.50 -15.90
CA LYS A 107 10.46 -25.05 -15.85
C LYS A 107 10.13 -25.72 -14.53
N GLU A 108 11.05 -26.48 -13.94
CA GLU A 108 10.87 -27.17 -12.68
C GLU A 108 10.57 -26.20 -11.51
N ILE A 109 11.20 -25.02 -11.53
CA ILE A 109 10.97 -23.97 -10.54
C ILE A 109 9.62 -23.30 -10.77
N ASN A 110 9.27 -23.00 -12.01
CA ASN A 110 7.96 -22.42 -12.35
C ASN A 110 6.80 -23.37 -12.01
N ASP A 111 6.96 -24.68 -12.24
CA ASP A 111 5.96 -25.69 -11.91
C ASP A 111 5.77 -25.83 -10.40
N LYS A 112 6.88 -25.80 -9.65
CA LYS A 112 6.84 -25.92 -8.19
C LYS A 112 6.32 -24.66 -7.50
N TYR A 113 6.64 -23.49 -8.03
CA TYR A 113 6.30 -22.19 -7.47
C TYR A 113 5.59 -21.32 -8.50
N ASN A 114 4.39 -21.71 -8.86
CA ASN A 114 3.62 -21.14 -9.97
C ASN A 114 3.35 -19.63 -9.87
N LEU A 115 3.43 -19.04 -8.68
CA LEU A 115 3.25 -17.60 -8.47
C LEU A 115 4.47 -16.76 -8.89
N LEU A 116 5.66 -17.36 -9.00
CA LEU A 116 6.88 -16.64 -9.41
C LEU A 116 6.76 -16.03 -10.81
N ARG A 117 5.98 -16.65 -11.70
CA ARG A 117 5.71 -16.13 -13.05
C ARG A 117 4.99 -14.78 -13.06
N ASN A 118 4.37 -14.40 -11.94
CA ASN A 118 3.62 -13.15 -11.78
C ASN A 118 4.47 -12.03 -11.16
N SER A 119 5.76 -12.24 -10.95
CA SER A 119 6.61 -11.27 -10.24
C SER A 119 7.89 -10.94 -11.00
N ILE A 120 8.35 -9.71 -10.83
CA ILE A 120 9.68 -9.27 -11.27
C ILE A 120 10.43 -8.77 -10.04
N PRO A 121 11.48 -9.49 -9.59
CA PRO A 121 12.19 -9.14 -8.38
C PRO A 121 13.05 -7.89 -8.54
N TYR A 122 13.34 -7.26 -7.41
CA TYR A 122 14.34 -6.21 -7.27
C TYR A 122 15.71 -6.81 -6.91
N ASP A 123 16.78 -6.09 -7.24
CA ASP A 123 18.17 -6.48 -6.94
C ASP A 123 18.53 -6.28 -5.46
N LYS A 124 17.81 -5.41 -4.75
CA LYS A 124 17.95 -5.13 -3.32
C LYS A 124 16.59 -4.80 -2.69
N PRO A 125 16.44 -4.95 -1.35
CA PRO A 125 15.18 -4.68 -0.68
C PRO A 125 14.78 -3.20 -0.75
N LEU A 126 13.48 -2.95 -0.96
CA LEU A 126 12.89 -1.62 -0.75
C LEU A 126 12.45 -1.47 0.70
N TYR A 127 12.66 -0.28 1.23
CA TYR A 127 12.21 0.14 2.56
C TYR A 127 11.99 1.64 2.59
N ALA A 128 11.28 2.11 3.59
CA ALA A 128 11.14 3.53 3.87
C ALA A 128 11.42 3.81 5.35
N ILE A 129 12.00 4.98 5.63
CA ILE A 129 12.14 5.52 6.98
C ILE A 129 11.05 6.59 7.14
N VAL A 130 10.23 6.42 8.16
CA VAL A 130 9.17 7.38 8.48
C VAL A 130 9.56 8.12 9.75
N THR A 131 9.65 9.44 9.66
CA THR A 131 9.83 10.33 10.79
C THR A 131 8.58 11.18 10.97
N MET A 132 8.10 11.29 12.18
CA MET A 132 6.93 12.10 12.52
C MET A 132 7.28 13.04 13.67
N ASP A 133 7.01 14.31 13.50
CA ASP A 133 7.10 15.32 14.53
C ASP A 133 5.78 16.09 14.69
N GLU A 134 5.80 17.25 15.33
CA GLU A 134 4.60 18.05 15.57
C GLU A 134 4.05 18.71 14.30
N ASN A 135 4.87 18.87 13.26
CA ASN A 135 4.57 19.65 12.07
C ASN A 135 4.34 18.78 10.83
N GLU A 136 5.04 17.64 10.72
CA GLU A 136 5.02 16.84 9.49
C GLU A 136 5.21 15.34 9.73
N VAL A 137 4.75 14.54 8.77
CA VAL A 137 5.21 13.17 8.54
C VAL A 137 6.12 13.20 7.32
N LYS A 138 7.38 12.83 7.52
CA LYS A 138 8.37 12.70 6.46
C LYS A 138 8.62 11.22 6.17
N VAL A 139 8.42 10.82 4.92
CA VAL A 139 8.76 9.49 4.42
C VAL A 139 9.99 9.62 3.53
N GLN A 140 11.04 8.86 3.81
CA GLN A 140 12.24 8.75 2.99
C GLN A 140 12.31 7.33 2.45
N GLY A 141 12.01 7.16 1.18
CA GLY A 141 12.01 5.88 0.51
C GLY A 141 13.38 5.45 0.02
N SER A 142 13.49 4.20 -0.37
CA SER A 142 14.65 3.64 -1.06
C SER A 142 14.29 3.32 -2.51
N ASP A 143 15.32 3.14 -3.31
CA ASP A 143 15.25 2.65 -4.69
C ASP A 143 16.00 1.32 -4.84
N ALA A 144 15.73 0.63 -5.95
CA ALA A 144 16.37 -0.61 -6.35
C ALA A 144 16.47 -0.62 -7.88
N GLU A 145 16.75 -1.77 -8.47
CA GLU A 145 16.68 -2.02 -9.91
C GLU A 145 15.85 -3.29 -10.14
N PHE A 146 15.20 -3.41 -11.30
CA PHE A 146 14.59 -4.67 -11.68
C PHE A 146 15.66 -5.68 -12.10
N VAL A 147 15.58 -6.90 -11.56
CA VAL A 147 16.39 -8.02 -12.05
C VAL A 147 15.88 -8.45 -13.42
N SER A 148 16.80 -8.60 -14.40
CA SER A 148 16.45 -9.04 -15.77
C SER A 148 15.87 -10.47 -15.80
N PRO A 149 14.89 -10.76 -16.70
CA PRO A 149 14.25 -9.85 -17.62
C PRO A 149 13.37 -8.82 -16.91
N THR A 150 13.61 -7.54 -17.21
CA THR A 150 12.89 -6.39 -16.65
C THR A 150 11.49 -6.25 -17.30
N PRO A 151 10.59 -5.39 -16.77
CA PRO A 151 9.35 -5.07 -17.48
C PRO A 151 9.57 -4.66 -18.93
N LYS A 152 10.61 -3.86 -19.20
CA LYS A 152 10.98 -3.42 -20.55
C LYS A 152 11.43 -4.58 -21.44
N ASP A 153 12.23 -5.51 -20.93
CA ASP A 153 12.68 -6.70 -21.68
C ASP A 153 11.49 -7.62 -22.04
N LEU A 154 10.44 -7.55 -21.26
CA LEU A 154 9.20 -8.30 -21.45
C LEU A 154 8.15 -7.54 -22.27
N ASN A 155 8.46 -6.33 -22.74
CA ASN A 155 7.54 -5.41 -23.43
C ASN A 155 6.27 -5.11 -22.63
N LEU A 156 6.38 -5.01 -21.31
CA LEU A 156 5.27 -4.61 -20.47
C LEU A 156 5.09 -3.08 -20.49
N PRO A 157 3.87 -2.57 -20.31
CA PRO A 157 3.64 -1.13 -20.16
C PRO A 157 4.24 -0.62 -18.84
N ASP A 158 4.42 0.70 -18.73
CA ASP A 158 4.91 1.34 -17.50
C ASP A 158 3.94 1.26 -16.32
N SER A 159 2.70 0.86 -16.58
CA SER A 159 1.67 0.67 -15.57
C SER A 159 0.76 -0.52 -15.88
N LEU A 160 0.27 -1.20 -14.85
CA LEU A 160 -0.72 -2.28 -14.95
C LEU A 160 -1.91 -1.96 -14.04
N GLY A 161 -3.12 -2.08 -14.58
CA GLY A 161 -4.33 -1.74 -13.82
C GLY A 161 -4.37 -0.29 -13.30
N GLY A 162 -3.69 0.64 -13.99
CA GLY A 162 -3.57 2.04 -13.56
C GLY A 162 -2.50 2.30 -12.48
N LEU A 163 -1.78 1.27 -12.02
CA LEU A 163 -0.72 1.38 -11.02
C LEU A 163 0.65 1.31 -11.72
N PRO A 164 1.62 2.19 -11.36
CA PRO A 164 2.93 2.20 -11.99
C PRO A 164 3.75 0.98 -11.60
N LEU A 165 4.49 0.42 -12.57
CA LEU A 165 5.51 -0.60 -12.34
C LEU A 165 6.83 0.09 -11.95
N VAL A 166 7.07 0.25 -10.66
CA VAL A 166 8.22 0.97 -10.13
C VAL A 166 9.03 0.11 -9.16
N PHE A 167 10.31 0.42 -9.06
CA PHE A 167 11.27 -0.22 -8.17
C PHE A 167 11.76 0.74 -7.07
N SER A 168 10.87 1.64 -6.63
CA SER A 168 11.19 2.64 -5.61
C SER A 168 10.02 2.87 -4.66
N ILE A 169 10.32 3.51 -3.54
CA ILE A 169 9.35 4.17 -2.65
C ILE A 169 9.70 5.66 -2.67
N SER A 170 8.73 6.50 -2.99
CA SER A 170 8.94 7.95 -3.11
C SER A 170 9.16 8.63 -1.77
N ASP A 171 9.99 9.66 -1.77
CA ASP A 171 10.04 10.62 -0.69
C ASP A 171 8.77 11.45 -0.65
N VAL A 172 8.18 11.62 0.53
CA VAL A 172 6.96 12.41 0.73
C VAL A 172 7.07 13.19 2.04
N VAL A 173 6.60 14.44 2.01
CA VAL A 173 6.39 15.25 3.22
C VAL A 173 4.91 15.60 3.31
N ILE A 174 4.29 15.30 4.45
CA ILE A 174 2.87 15.48 4.71
C ILE A 174 2.72 16.43 5.91
N PRO A 175 2.26 17.67 5.69
CA PRO A 175 2.00 18.61 6.79
C PRO A 175 0.89 18.11 7.72
N ILE A 176 1.10 18.35 9.04
CA ILE A 176 0.14 17.92 10.09
C ILE A 176 -0.72 19.09 10.60
N ASP A 177 -0.39 20.29 10.27
CA ASP A 177 -1.15 21.52 10.60
C ASP A 177 -2.52 21.64 9.91
#